data_b010aaf64d5e60acc1da69291ffb6d73
#
_entry.id   b010aaf64d5e60acc1da69291ffb6d73
#
_cell.length_a   1.000
_cell.length_b   1.000
_cell.length_c   1.000
_cell.angle_alpha   90.00
_cell.angle_beta   90.00
_cell.angle_gamma   90.00
#
_symmetry.space_group_name_H-M   'P 1'
#
loop_
_entity.id
_entity.type
_entity.pdbx_description
1 polymer ?
#
loop_
_entity_poly.entity_id
_entity_poly.type
_entity_poly.pdbx_seq_one_letter_code
_entity_poly.pdbx_strand_id
1 'polypeptide(L)'
;MNYLIGIDLGTSSTKTVLFDEEGTVIASAGKDYPLYTPNNGWAEQKPEDWRDAALETIAKVVKDSGVAADDIKGLGISGQMHGLVMLDEAGEVIRPSIIWCDQRTEKECEAVSYTHLTLPTNSL
;
A
#
# COMPACT_ATOMS: atom_id res chain seq x y z
N MET A 1 -5.67 26.02 -12.32
CA MET A 1 -4.50 25.14 -12.31
C MET A 1 -4.93 23.72 -11.96
N ASN A 2 -4.27 22.75 -12.55
CA ASN A 2 -4.57 21.34 -12.27
C ASN A 2 -3.58 20.78 -11.25
N TYR A 3 -4.09 19.91 -10.38
CA TYR A 3 -3.29 19.28 -9.33
C TYR A 3 -3.43 17.77 -9.41
N LEU A 4 -2.42 17.09 -8.91
CA LEU A 4 -2.34 15.63 -8.87
C LEU A 4 -1.95 15.17 -7.48
N ILE A 5 -2.41 13.97 -7.11
CA ILE A 5 -2.04 13.33 -5.85
C ILE A 5 -1.26 12.05 -6.15
N GLY A 6 -0.14 11.91 -5.47
CA GLY A 6 0.64 10.68 -5.46
C GLY A 6 0.62 10.06 -4.08
N ILE A 7 0.39 8.75 -4.01
CA ILE A 7 0.39 8.00 -2.76
C ILE A 7 1.45 6.92 -2.85
N ASP A 8 2.33 6.87 -1.86
CA ASP A 8 3.30 5.79 -1.69
C ASP A 8 2.89 5.00 -0.45
N LEU A 9 2.38 3.80 -0.68
CA LEU A 9 1.91 2.90 0.38
C LEU A 9 3.04 1.94 0.73
N GLY A 10 3.90 2.36 1.67
CA GLY A 10 5.08 1.61 2.03
C GLY A 10 4.85 0.58 3.14
N THR A 11 5.91 -0.06 3.57
CA THR A 11 5.88 -1.07 4.63
C THR A 11 5.68 -0.45 6.01
N SER A 12 6.27 0.71 6.26
CA SER A 12 6.21 1.36 7.58
C SER A 12 5.19 2.47 7.65
N SER A 13 4.86 3.07 6.52
CA SER A 13 3.99 4.25 6.47
C SER A 13 3.45 4.47 5.07
N THR A 14 2.40 5.26 5.01
CA THR A 14 1.91 5.81 3.74
C THR A 14 2.31 7.28 3.67
N LYS A 15 2.77 7.71 2.51
CA LYS A 15 3.07 9.10 2.23
C LYS A 15 2.24 9.58 1.05
N THR A 16 1.59 10.71 1.22
CA THR A 16 0.76 11.32 0.18
C THR A 16 1.29 12.71 -0.13
N VAL A 17 1.40 13.02 -1.42
CA VAL A 17 1.90 14.30 -1.90
C VAL A 17 0.89 14.88 -2.89
N LEU A 18 0.55 16.15 -2.70
CA LEU A 18 -0.23 16.92 -3.66
C LEU A 18 0.70 17.88 -4.36
N PHE A 19 0.68 17.86 -5.69
CA PHE A 19 1.57 18.69 -6.50
C PHE A 19 0.82 19.27 -7.71
N ASP A 20 1.36 20.34 -8.23
CA ASP A 20 0.78 20.97 -9.41
C ASP A 20 1.26 20.28 -10.69
N GLU A 21 0.78 20.75 -11.82
CA GLU A 21 1.09 20.17 -13.12
C GLU A 21 2.56 20.41 -13.55
N GLU A 22 3.27 21.26 -12.86
CA GLU A 22 4.71 21.48 -13.08
C GLU A 22 5.58 20.61 -12.17
N GLY A 23 4.96 19.84 -11.27
CA GLY A 23 5.67 18.98 -10.34
C GLY A 23 6.07 19.67 -9.03
N THR A 24 5.57 20.87 -8.77
CA THR A 24 5.83 21.56 -7.49
C THR A 24 4.99 20.96 -6.40
N VAL A 25 5.62 20.57 -5.31
CA VAL A 25 4.93 20.01 -4.13
C VAL A 25 4.20 21.14 -3.40
N ILE A 26 2.89 21.00 -3.28
CA ILE A 26 2.04 21.98 -2.60
C ILE A 26 1.81 21.57 -1.15
N ALA A 27 1.60 20.28 -0.90
CA ALA A 27 1.40 19.75 0.46
C ALA A 27 1.80 18.29 0.49
N SER A 28 2.22 17.82 1.66
CA SER A 28 2.51 16.41 1.89
C SER A 28 2.07 15.99 3.27
N ALA A 29 1.74 14.71 3.42
CA ALA A 29 1.33 14.12 4.69
C ALA A 29 1.79 12.67 4.74
N GLY A 30 2.05 12.19 5.95
CA GLY A 30 2.43 10.81 6.18
C GLY A 30 1.66 10.23 7.36
N LYS A 31 1.48 8.92 7.34
CA LYS A 31 0.83 8.19 8.43
C LYS A 31 1.52 6.85 8.59
N ASP A 32 2.00 6.58 9.79
CA ASP A 32 2.62 5.31 10.14
C ASP A 32 1.55 4.29 10.49
N TYR A 33 1.88 3.03 10.32
CA TYR A 33 1.07 1.91 10.79
C TYR A 33 1.96 0.79 11.30
N PRO A 34 1.43 -0.04 12.21
CA PRO A 34 2.24 -1.08 12.83
C PRO A 34 2.53 -2.24 11.87
N LEU A 35 3.65 -2.89 12.12
CA LEU A 35 4.00 -4.18 11.57
C LEU A 35 3.77 -5.21 12.67
N TYR A 36 2.97 -6.23 12.39
CA TYR A 36 2.68 -7.29 13.35
C TYR A 36 3.57 -8.50 13.06
N THR A 37 4.21 -8.99 14.11
CA THR A 37 5.07 -10.17 14.03
C THR A 37 4.64 -11.19 15.08
N PRO A 38 3.46 -11.83 14.89
CA PRO A 38 2.89 -12.71 15.92
C PRO A 38 3.72 -13.95 16.21
N ASN A 39 4.55 -14.38 15.27
CA ASN A 39 5.47 -15.48 15.43
C ASN A 39 6.81 -15.13 14.78
N ASN A 40 7.85 -15.87 15.13
CA ASN A 40 9.16 -15.66 14.54
C ASN A 40 9.11 -15.88 13.02
N GLY A 41 9.62 -14.92 12.26
CA GLY A 41 9.62 -14.97 10.80
C GLY A 41 8.29 -14.57 10.14
N TRP A 42 7.27 -14.26 10.93
CA TRP A 42 5.98 -13.80 10.42
C TRP A 42 5.96 -12.28 10.34
N ALA A 43 5.35 -11.78 9.28
CA ALA A 43 5.15 -10.35 9.10
C ALA A 43 3.77 -10.11 8.50
N GLU A 44 2.94 -9.38 9.21
CA GLU A 44 1.56 -9.11 8.84
C GLU A 44 1.22 -7.65 9.01
N GLN A 45 0.30 -7.17 8.20
CA GLN A 45 -0.29 -5.84 8.37
C GLN A 45 -1.79 -5.91 8.11
N LYS A 46 -2.52 -4.95 8.66
CA LYS A 46 -3.96 -4.86 8.45
C LYS A 46 -4.25 -4.00 7.24
N PRO A 47 -4.92 -4.51 6.21
CA PRO A 47 -5.31 -3.70 5.06
C PRO A 47 -6.14 -2.47 5.44
N GLU A 48 -6.91 -2.55 6.52
CA GLU A 48 -7.68 -1.41 7.04
C GLU A 48 -6.76 -0.27 7.45
N ASP A 49 -5.59 -0.58 8.01
CA ASP A 49 -4.61 0.44 8.39
C ASP A 49 -4.08 1.17 7.15
N TRP A 50 -3.86 0.45 6.07
CA TRP A 50 -3.42 1.04 4.80
C TRP A 50 -4.49 1.97 4.23
N ARG A 51 -5.73 1.49 4.19
CA ARG A 51 -6.87 2.27 3.69
C ARG A 51 -7.05 3.55 4.51
N ASP A 52 -7.08 3.40 5.82
CA ASP A 52 -7.29 4.54 6.72
C ASP A 52 -6.16 5.55 6.63
N ALA A 53 -4.91 5.09 6.52
CA ALA A 53 -3.76 5.96 6.34
C ALA A 53 -3.83 6.71 5.01
N ALA A 54 -4.21 6.03 3.92
CA ALA A 54 -4.36 6.67 2.63
C ALA A 54 -5.45 7.74 2.65
N LEU A 55 -6.62 7.42 3.18
CA LEU A 55 -7.73 8.37 3.25
C LEU A 55 -7.40 9.57 4.16
N GLU A 56 -6.77 9.32 5.29
CA GLU A 56 -6.37 10.37 6.23
C GLU A 56 -5.34 11.33 5.62
N THR A 57 -4.34 10.79 4.94
CA THR A 57 -3.31 11.62 4.31
C THR A 57 -3.83 12.39 3.11
N ILE A 58 -4.73 11.81 2.33
CA ILE A 58 -5.41 12.52 1.24
C ILE A 58 -6.19 13.71 1.80
N ALA A 59 -7.01 13.47 2.82
CA ALA A 59 -7.79 14.52 3.43
C ALA A 59 -6.90 15.65 3.97
N LYS A 60 -5.77 15.28 4.57
CA LYS A 60 -4.84 16.26 5.13
C LYS A 60 -4.20 17.14 4.06
N VAL A 61 -3.71 16.56 2.96
CA VAL A 61 -3.07 17.36 1.91
C VAL A 61 -4.08 18.27 1.20
N VAL A 62 -5.31 17.82 1.03
CA VAL A 62 -6.37 18.66 0.45
C VAL A 62 -6.68 19.82 1.37
N LYS A 63 -6.83 19.57 2.65
CA LYS A 63 -7.13 20.61 3.66
C LYS A 63 -5.97 21.60 3.77
N ASP A 64 -4.76 21.13 3.94
CA ASP A 64 -3.59 21.96 4.18
C ASP A 64 -3.24 22.83 2.96
N SER A 65 -3.48 22.31 1.76
CA SER A 65 -3.19 23.03 0.53
C SER A 65 -4.20 24.13 0.21
N GLY A 66 -5.43 24.00 0.68
CA GLY A 66 -6.51 24.90 0.31
C GLY A 66 -6.98 24.75 -1.13
N VAL A 67 -6.49 23.75 -1.86
CA VAL A 67 -6.87 23.50 -3.25
C VAL A 67 -8.29 22.97 -3.32
N ALA A 68 -9.07 23.45 -4.30
CA ALA A 68 -10.42 22.95 -4.54
C ALA A 68 -10.36 21.51 -5.05
N ALA A 69 -11.23 20.65 -4.55
CA ALA A 69 -11.26 19.25 -4.96
C ALA A 69 -11.44 19.08 -6.46
N ASP A 70 -12.21 19.96 -7.09
CA ASP A 70 -12.46 19.91 -8.53
C ASP A 70 -11.21 20.18 -9.37
N ASP A 71 -10.19 20.79 -8.79
CA ASP A 71 -8.92 21.07 -9.44
C ASP A 71 -7.94 19.90 -9.34
N ILE A 72 -8.24 18.89 -8.55
CA ILE A 72 -7.45 17.67 -8.45
C ILE A 72 -7.91 16.70 -9.53
N LYS A 73 -7.06 16.50 -10.54
CA LYS A 73 -7.44 15.82 -11.77
C LYS A 73 -7.02 14.36 -11.84
N GLY A 74 -6.17 13.92 -10.94
CA GLY A 74 -5.73 12.54 -10.95
C GLY A 74 -5.08 12.13 -9.64
N LEU A 75 -5.05 10.81 -9.44
CA LEU A 75 -4.44 10.19 -8.29
C LEU A 75 -3.70 8.94 -8.75
N GLY A 76 -2.44 8.82 -8.37
CA GLY A 76 -1.63 7.65 -8.64
C GLY A 76 -1.19 7.00 -7.33
N ILE A 77 -1.10 5.69 -7.34
CA ILE A 77 -0.68 4.91 -6.18
C ILE A 77 0.51 4.06 -6.55
N SER A 78 1.52 4.09 -5.70
CA SER A 78 2.63 3.15 -5.69
C SER A 78 2.72 2.55 -4.29
N GLY A 79 3.35 1.40 -4.15
CA GLY A 79 3.45 0.82 -2.80
C GLY A 79 4.15 -0.53 -2.78
N GLN A 80 4.15 -1.12 -1.59
CA GLN A 80 4.72 -2.46 -1.41
C GLN A 80 3.96 -3.49 -2.23
N MET A 81 4.68 -4.52 -2.67
CA MET A 81 4.17 -5.57 -3.52
C MET A 81 4.16 -6.92 -2.80
N HIS A 82 3.55 -7.91 -3.45
CA HIS A 82 3.58 -9.31 -3.02
C HIS A 82 2.90 -9.57 -1.67
N GLY A 83 2.03 -8.66 -1.24
CA GLY A 83 1.18 -8.89 -0.09
C GLY A 83 -0.08 -9.65 -0.50
N LEU A 84 -0.55 -10.51 0.38
CA LEU A 84 -1.79 -11.24 0.17
C LEU A 84 -2.92 -10.58 0.95
N VAL A 85 -3.87 -9.99 0.23
CA VAL A 85 -5.10 -9.44 0.83
C VAL A 85 -6.27 -10.32 0.43
N MET A 86 -6.97 -10.86 1.41
CA MET A 86 -8.12 -11.74 1.18
C MET A 86 -9.38 -11.08 1.69
N LEU A 87 -10.41 -11.06 0.84
CA LEU A 87 -11.70 -10.48 1.15
C LEU A 87 -12.79 -11.54 1.07
N ASP A 88 -13.84 -11.36 1.85
CA ASP A 88 -15.04 -12.20 1.76
C ASP A 88 -16.00 -11.67 0.68
N GLU A 89 -17.17 -12.30 0.55
CA GLU A 89 -18.18 -11.92 -0.44
C GLU A 89 -18.68 -10.49 -0.26
N ALA A 90 -18.64 -9.97 0.95
CA ALA A 90 -19.07 -8.61 1.26
C ALA A 90 -17.95 -7.56 1.06
N GLY A 91 -16.75 -8.01 0.68
CA GLY A 91 -15.60 -7.14 0.52
C GLY A 91 -14.89 -6.83 1.83
N GLU A 92 -15.18 -7.57 2.89
CA GLU A 92 -14.52 -7.39 4.18
C GLU A 92 -13.23 -8.21 4.25
N VAL A 93 -12.23 -7.67 4.93
CA VAL A 93 -10.95 -8.34 5.09
C VAL A 93 -11.10 -9.56 6.01
N ILE A 94 -10.71 -10.74 5.50
CA ILE A 94 -10.84 -12.00 6.23
C ILE A 94 -9.81 -12.08 7.36
N ARG A 95 -8.58 -11.61 7.10
CA ARG A 95 -7.48 -11.68 8.07
C ARG A 95 -6.42 -10.65 7.71
N PRO A 96 -5.47 -10.36 8.63
CA PRO A 96 -4.32 -9.52 8.30
C PRO A 96 -3.56 -10.03 7.08
N SER A 97 -3.05 -9.12 6.28
CA SER A 97 -2.28 -9.44 5.09
C SER A 97 -0.92 -9.99 5.46
N ILE A 98 -0.54 -11.09 4.85
CA ILE A 98 0.84 -11.60 4.89
C ILE A 98 1.63 -10.76 3.89
N ILE A 99 2.66 -10.06 4.37
CA ILE A 99 3.41 -9.13 3.52
C ILE A 99 4.74 -9.73 3.05
N TRP A 100 5.42 -9.02 2.16
CA TRP A 100 6.55 -9.50 1.38
C TRP A 100 7.74 -10.04 2.21
N CYS A 101 7.95 -9.56 3.43
CA CYS A 101 9.06 -9.98 4.28
C CYS A 101 8.72 -11.16 5.20
N ASP A 102 7.51 -11.70 5.11
CA ASP A 102 7.09 -12.89 5.86
C ASP A 102 7.79 -14.14 5.32
N GLN A 103 8.20 -15.03 6.20
CA GLN A 103 8.96 -16.22 5.85
C GLN A 103 8.24 -17.53 6.19
N ARG A 104 6.94 -17.48 6.53
CA ARG A 104 6.21 -18.68 7.01
C ARG A 104 5.99 -19.74 5.93
N THR A 105 6.06 -19.38 4.65
CA THR A 105 5.77 -20.28 3.53
C THR A 105 7.03 -20.86 2.87
N GLU A 106 8.13 -20.90 3.58
CA GLU A 106 9.39 -21.41 3.04
C GLU A 106 9.27 -22.85 2.54
N LYS A 107 8.63 -23.71 3.32
CA LYS A 107 8.42 -25.12 2.93
C LYS A 107 7.57 -25.26 1.68
N GLU A 108 6.53 -24.46 1.60
CA GLU A 108 5.63 -24.45 0.46
C GLU A 108 6.34 -23.94 -0.79
N CYS A 109 7.18 -22.95 -0.65
CA CYS A 109 8.02 -22.44 -1.75
C CYS A 109 8.97 -23.52 -2.25
N GLU A 110 9.61 -24.26 -1.36
CA GLU A 110 10.49 -25.36 -1.73
C GLU A 110 9.70 -26.45 -2.47
N ALA A 111 8.55 -26.84 -1.96
CA ALA A 111 7.70 -27.86 -2.58
C ALA A 111 7.28 -27.46 -3.99
N VAL A 112 6.89 -26.23 -4.20
CA VAL A 112 6.52 -25.71 -5.52
C VAL A 112 7.73 -25.69 -6.45
N SER A 113 8.90 -25.29 -5.95
CA SER A 113 10.13 -25.26 -6.76
C SER A 113 10.55 -26.64 -7.25
N TYR A 114 10.33 -27.69 -6.45
CA TYR A 114 10.60 -29.06 -6.87
C TYR A 114 9.54 -29.61 -7.82
N THR A 115 8.32 -29.16 -7.71
CA THR A 115 7.20 -29.61 -8.54
C THR A 115 7.21 -28.96 -9.91
N HIS A 116 7.59 -27.69 -9.97
CA HIS A 116 7.63 -26.89 -11.20
C HIS A 116 9.08 -26.48 -11.47
N LEU A 117 9.66 -27.01 -12.53
CA LEU A 117 11.04 -26.71 -12.90
C LEU A 117 11.26 -25.24 -13.23
N THR A 118 10.24 -24.60 -13.75
CA THR A 118 10.28 -23.18 -14.07
C THR A 118 8.98 -22.52 -13.68
N LEU A 119 9.08 -21.48 -12.86
CA LEU A 119 7.97 -20.56 -12.63
C LEU A 119 8.08 -19.41 -13.63
N PRO A 120 6.95 -18.86 -14.08
CA PRO A 120 7.00 -17.68 -14.95
C PRO A 120 7.73 -16.54 -14.22
N THR A 121 8.91 -16.19 -14.71
CA THR A 121 9.71 -15.12 -14.11
C THR A 121 9.35 -13.74 -14.61
N ASN A 122 8.55 -13.69 -15.65
CA ASN A 122 8.07 -12.45 -16.25
C ASN A 122 6.69 -12.06 -15.75
N SER A 123 6.24 -12.65 -14.68
CA SER A 123 4.95 -12.38 -14.07
C SER A 123 4.88 -11.05 -13.35
N LEU A 124 5.92 -10.31 -13.38
CA LEU A 124 6.03 -9.03 -12.69
C LEU A 124 5.66 -7.87 -13.58
#